data_bcd83cd3fc29c21e8a972c3eb6a8b7f4
#
_entry.id   bcd83cd3fc29c21e8a972c3eb6a8b7f4
#
_cell.length_a   1.000
_cell.length_b   1.000
_cell.length_c   1.000
_cell.angle_alpha   90.00
_cell.angle_beta   90.00
_cell.angle_gamma   90.00
#
_symmetry.space_group_name_H-M   'P 1'
#
loop_
_entity.id
_entity.type
_entity.pdbx_description
1 polymer ?
#
loop_
_entity_poly.entity_id
_entity_poly.type
_entity_poly.pdbx_seq_one_letter_code
_entity_poly.pdbx_strand_id
1 'polypeptide(L)'
;MSYQLSERWTFDMFYSNRNMSGNVDNRFITSLKKDGYYRTSNDFNKRNTFNNQLIGSNLSYNGKYIECGLTGVYNVFNKMLNPSIRYYNTYYARGRDFLNIGINYKLFWKDFIFSGETAVDKRGKIATFNKLSYSPDSDKKFVVMNRFYDVAYQSLYARSVSEGNSVQNESGIYIGMETNLLGN
;
A
#
# COMPACT_ATOMS: atom_id res chain seq x y z
N MET A 1 -10.60 6.40 14.69
CA MET A 1 -11.87 5.98 15.28
C MET A 1 -12.18 4.59 14.77
N SER A 2 -12.62 3.70 15.68
CA SER A 2 -13.00 2.33 15.36
C SER A 2 -14.38 2.06 15.96
N TYR A 3 -15.27 1.48 15.18
CA TYR A 3 -16.64 1.14 15.56
C TYR A 3 -16.90 -0.33 15.26
N GLN A 4 -17.24 -1.09 16.28
CA GLN A 4 -17.72 -2.46 16.11
C GLN A 4 -19.22 -2.42 15.79
N LEU A 5 -19.56 -2.71 14.52
CA LEU A 5 -20.95 -2.69 14.04
C LEU A 5 -21.71 -3.96 14.44
N SER A 6 -20.99 -5.09 14.57
CA SER A 6 -21.48 -6.35 15.08
C SER A 6 -20.29 -7.22 15.53
N GLU A 7 -20.55 -8.44 16.01
CA GLU A 7 -19.48 -9.39 16.40
C GLU A 7 -18.49 -9.68 15.27
N ARG A 8 -18.88 -9.50 14.00
CA ARG A 8 -18.09 -9.83 12.82
C ARG A 8 -17.70 -8.63 11.97
N TRP A 9 -18.33 -7.48 12.16
CA TRP A 9 -18.13 -6.29 11.35
C TRP A 9 -17.49 -5.17 12.15
N THR A 10 -16.40 -4.64 11.65
CA THR A 10 -15.72 -3.47 12.21
C THR A 10 -15.57 -2.41 11.14
N PHE A 11 -15.85 -1.17 11.50
CA PHE A 11 -15.64 0.00 10.66
C PHE A 11 -14.61 0.90 11.31
N ASP A 12 -13.55 1.19 10.58
CA ASP A 12 -12.48 2.10 10.97
C ASP A 12 -12.46 3.32 10.07
N MET A 13 -12.20 4.49 10.66
CA MET A 13 -11.96 5.70 9.89
C MET A 13 -10.89 6.56 10.55
N PHE A 14 -10.14 7.28 9.74
CA PHE A 14 -9.15 8.24 10.21
C PHE A 14 -9.09 9.47 9.32
N TYR A 15 -8.68 10.57 9.93
CA TYR A 15 -8.34 11.82 9.25
C TYR A 15 -6.99 12.30 9.75
N SER A 16 -6.17 12.80 8.84
CA SER A 16 -4.87 13.38 9.14
C SER A 16 -4.68 14.65 8.33
N ASN A 17 -4.31 15.73 9.02
CA ASN A 17 -3.90 16.98 8.39
C ASN A 17 -2.51 17.35 8.91
N ARG A 18 -1.51 17.35 8.03
CA ARG A 18 -0.12 17.57 8.43
C ARG A 18 0.68 18.31 7.38
N ASN A 19 1.65 19.06 7.85
CA ASN A 19 2.66 19.63 6.96
C ASN A 19 3.69 18.57 6.61
N MET A 20 4.05 18.51 5.35
CA MET A 20 5.05 17.60 4.80
C MET A 20 6.23 18.37 4.22
N SER A 21 7.33 17.67 4.07
CA SER A 21 8.58 18.24 3.62
C SER A 21 8.92 17.78 2.20
N GLY A 22 9.48 18.68 1.43
CA GLY A 22 9.85 18.41 0.05
C GLY A 22 10.39 19.63 -0.66
N ASN A 23 10.87 19.44 -1.88
CA ASN A 23 11.22 20.55 -2.74
C ASN A 23 9.93 21.13 -3.34
N VAL A 24 9.77 22.42 -3.18
CA VAL A 24 8.65 23.18 -3.73
C VAL A 24 9.21 24.30 -4.60
N ASP A 25 8.72 24.36 -5.83
CA ASP A 25 8.97 25.46 -6.75
C ASP A 25 7.64 26.16 -7.02
N ASN A 26 7.50 27.38 -6.50
CA ASN A 26 6.27 28.19 -6.55
C ASN A 26 5.00 27.41 -6.15
N ARG A 27 4.29 26.86 -7.14
CA ARG A 27 2.99 26.16 -6.98
C ARG A 27 3.12 24.64 -7.02
N PHE A 28 4.31 24.12 -7.31
CA PHE A 28 4.50 22.69 -7.55
C PHE A 28 5.39 22.05 -6.50
N ILE A 29 5.02 20.86 -6.06
CA ILE A 29 5.88 19.97 -5.30
C ILE A 29 6.70 19.18 -6.31
N THR A 30 8.01 19.39 -6.35
CA THR A 30 8.89 18.71 -7.32
C THR A 30 9.49 17.42 -6.76
N SER A 31 9.56 17.28 -5.44
CA SER A 31 9.94 16.01 -4.79
C SER A 31 9.40 15.93 -3.36
N LEU A 32 9.11 14.72 -2.90
CA LEU A 32 8.73 14.43 -1.52
C LEU A 32 9.97 14.02 -0.73
N LYS A 33 10.20 14.62 0.45
CA LYS A 33 11.23 14.17 1.40
C LYS A 33 10.61 13.16 2.36
N LYS A 34 10.98 11.89 2.23
CA LYS A 34 10.39 10.77 2.99
C LYS A 34 11.33 10.21 4.07
N ASP A 35 12.58 10.62 4.07
CA ASP A 35 13.64 10.08 4.96
C ASP A 35 13.58 10.62 6.41
N GLY A 36 12.91 11.77 6.62
CA GLY A 36 12.78 12.39 7.95
C GLY A 36 14.06 13.03 8.50
N TYR A 37 15.17 12.98 7.78
CA TYR A 37 16.45 13.55 8.25
C TYR A 37 16.65 14.98 7.78
N TYR A 38 17.06 15.86 8.71
CA TYR A 38 17.38 17.26 8.45
C TYR A 38 18.78 17.56 8.97
N ARG A 39 19.79 17.31 8.14
CA ARG A 39 21.21 17.40 8.53
C ARG A 39 21.92 18.64 7.99
N THR A 40 21.39 19.24 6.95
CA THR A 40 21.98 20.40 6.28
C THR A 40 21.01 21.57 6.24
N SER A 41 21.50 22.79 6.06
CA SER A 41 20.65 23.98 5.86
C SER A 41 19.67 23.79 4.70
N ASN A 42 20.11 23.12 3.64
CA ASN A 42 19.24 22.80 2.51
C ASN A 42 18.10 21.82 2.88
N ASP A 43 18.33 20.90 3.82
CA ASP A 43 17.29 20.01 4.33
C ASP A 43 16.27 20.76 5.19
N PHE A 44 16.73 21.73 5.98
CA PHE A 44 15.85 22.60 6.77
C PHE A 44 14.94 23.44 5.89
N ASN A 45 15.43 23.97 4.77
CA ASN A 45 14.62 24.73 3.81
C ASN A 45 13.50 23.92 3.16
N LYS A 46 13.59 22.59 3.18
CA LYS A 46 12.57 21.66 2.66
C LYS A 46 11.54 21.28 3.71
N ARG A 47 11.68 21.72 4.95
CA ARG A 47 10.83 21.31 6.06
C ARG A 47 9.48 22.03 5.99
N ASN A 48 8.39 21.25 6.15
CA ASN A 48 7.03 21.75 6.25
C ASN A 48 6.61 22.69 5.09
N THR A 49 7.03 22.39 3.86
CA THR A 49 6.87 23.25 2.69
C THR A 49 5.50 23.15 2.03
N PHE A 50 4.73 22.12 2.34
CA PHE A 50 3.37 21.94 1.84
C PHE A 50 2.50 21.17 2.83
N ASN A 51 1.18 21.25 2.66
CA ASN A 51 0.20 20.57 3.50
C ASN A 51 -0.38 19.36 2.79
N ASN A 52 -0.64 18.32 3.58
CA ASN A 52 -1.29 17.08 3.18
C ASN A 52 -2.49 16.80 4.06
N GLN A 53 -3.64 16.61 3.45
CA GLN A 53 -4.85 16.09 4.08
C GLN A 53 -5.11 14.68 3.60
N LEU A 54 -5.36 13.78 4.53
CA LEU A 54 -5.58 12.36 4.27
C LEU A 54 -6.80 11.90 5.05
N ILE A 55 -7.75 11.32 4.36
CA ILE A 55 -8.90 10.62 4.95
C ILE A 55 -8.89 9.18 4.47
N GLY A 56 -9.20 8.27 5.36
CA GLY A 56 -9.34 6.87 5.01
C GLY A 56 -10.38 6.17 5.86
N SER A 57 -10.93 5.10 5.30
CA SER A 57 -11.86 4.21 5.97
C SER A 57 -11.61 2.77 5.57
N ASN A 58 -11.93 1.86 6.49
CA ASN A 58 -11.90 0.43 6.27
C ASN A 58 -13.19 -0.18 6.85
N LEU A 59 -13.81 -1.06 6.08
CA LEU A 59 -14.89 -1.91 6.55
C LEU A 59 -14.38 -3.35 6.50
N SER A 60 -14.24 -4.00 7.64
CA SER A 60 -13.73 -5.36 7.76
C SER A 60 -14.78 -6.34 8.26
N TYR A 61 -14.76 -7.53 7.70
CA TYR A 61 -15.55 -8.68 8.10
C TYR A 61 -14.64 -9.82 8.56
N ASN A 62 -14.88 -10.33 9.75
CA ASN A 62 -14.13 -11.43 10.37
C ASN A 62 -15.07 -12.63 10.60
N GLY A 63 -15.07 -13.58 9.68
CA GLY A 63 -15.81 -14.84 9.77
C GLY A 63 -14.89 -16.03 10.06
N LYS A 64 -15.49 -17.18 10.32
CA LYS A 64 -14.74 -18.42 10.64
C LYS A 64 -13.88 -18.92 9.47
N TYR A 65 -14.36 -18.78 8.25
CA TYR A 65 -13.72 -19.31 7.05
C TYR A 65 -13.24 -18.22 6.08
N ILE A 66 -13.70 -16.98 6.30
CA ILE A 66 -13.36 -15.84 5.45
C ILE A 66 -13.18 -14.60 6.31
N GLU A 67 -12.09 -13.90 6.09
CA GLU A 67 -11.86 -12.54 6.52
C GLU A 67 -11.72 -11.67 5.27
N CYS A 68 -12.38 -10.54 5.23
CA CYS A 68 -12.22 -9.60 4.12
C CYS A 68 -12.40 -8.16 4.58
N GLY A 69 -11.84 -7.24 3.83
CA GLY A 69 -11.94 -5.81 4.13
C GLY A 69 -11.97 -4.99 2.85
N LEU A 70 -12.71 -3.89 2.91
CA LEU A 70 -12.75 -2.86 1.89
C LEU A 70 -12.15 -1.59 2.47
N THR A 71 -11.07 -1.12 1.87
CA THR A 71 -10.35 0.08 2.29
C THR A 71 -10.44 1.16 1.24
N GLY A 72 -10.76 2.38 1.64
CA GLY A 72 -10.68 3.58 0.82
C GLY A 72 -9.75 4.62 1.45
N VAL A 73 -8.85 5.20 0.66
CA VAL A 73 -7.92 6.24 1.11
C VAL A 73 -7.91 7.37 0.09
N TYR A 74 -8.22 8.57 0.54
CA TYR A 74 -8.18 9.79 -0.27
C TYR A 74 -7.20 10.79 0.32
N ASN A 75 -6.30 11.27 -0.53
CA ASN A 75 -5.21 12.14 -0.15
C ASN A 75 -5.18 13.40 -1.02
N VAL A 76 -5.07 14.56 -0.39
CA VAL A 76 -5.04 15.86 -1.07
C VAL A 76 -3.86 16.70 -0.60
N PHE A 77 -3.10 17.21 -1.54
CA PHE A 77 -2.07 18.23 -1.28
C PHE A 77 -2.60 19.64 -1.53
N ASN A 78 -2.15 20.62 -0.76
CA ASN A 78 -2.45 22.02 -1.03
C ASN A 78 -1.73 22.57 -2.29
N LYS A 79 -0.68 21.89 -2.75
CA LYS A 79 0.08 22.17 -3.98
C LYS A 79 0.09 20.94 -4.89
N MET A 80 0.23 21.15 -6.19
CA MET A 80 0.27 20.04 -7.16
C MET A 80 1.63 19.31 -7.11
N LEU A 81 1.61 17.99 -6.97
CA LEU A 81 2.79 17.16 -7.14
C LEU A 81 3.12 17.06 -8.64
N ASN A 82 4.25 17.58 -9.04
CA ASN A 82 4.70 17.59 -10.42
C ASN A 82 6.23 17.46 -10.51
N PRO A 83 6.78 16.26 -10.26
CA PRO A 83 8.20 16.01 -10.46
C PRO A 83 8.57 16.19 -11.92
N SER A 84 9.76 16.74 -12.19
CA SER A 84 10.28 16.89 -13.55
C SER A 84 10.29 15.56 -14.28
N ILE A 85 9.82 15.56 -15.53
CA ILE A 85 9.71 14.34 -16.33
C ILE A 85 11.10 13.92 -16.79
N ARG A 86 11.42 12.66 -16.52
CA ARG A 86 12.62 11.96 -17.01
C ARG A 86 12.18 10.57 -17.47
N TYR A 87 12.98 9.91 -18.29
CA TYR A 87 12.68 8.57 -18.80
C TYR A 87 12.25 7.58 -17.71
N TYR A 88 12.98 7.52 -16.60
CA TYR A 88 12.74 6.56 -15.51
C TYR A 88 11.55 6.91 -14.59
N ASN A 89 11.01 8.11 -14.65
CA ASN A 89 9.94 8.56 -13.78
C ASN A 89 8.66 9.01 -14.50
N THR A 90 8.49 8.61 -15.74
CA THR A 90 7.34 8.96 -16.58
C THR A 90 6.01 8.66 -15.90
N TYR A 91 5.93 7.57 -15.18
CA TYR A 91 4.71 7.10 -14.50
C TYR A 91 4.63 7.46 -13.01
N TYR A 92 5.56 8.24 -12.48
CA TYR A 92 5.49 8.69 -11.10
C TYR A 92 4.22 9.49 -10.83
N ALA A 93 3.79 9.46 -9.55
CA ALA A 93 2.60 10.17 -9.12
C ALA A 93 2.68 11.66 -9.46
N ARG A 94 1.67 12.15 -10.17
CA ARG A 94 1.45 13.56 -10.51
C ARG A 94 0.00 13.92 -10.27
N GLY A 95 -0.23 15.11 -9.75
CA GLY A 95 -1.57 15.58 -9.44
C GLY A 95 -1.66 16.21 -8.07
N ARG A 96 -2.86 16.66 -7.73
CA ARG A 96 -3.16 17.29 -6.45
C ARG A 96 -3.80 16.32 -5.46
N ASP A 97 -4.55 15.37 -5.99
CA ASP A 97 -5.34 14.43 -5.20
C ASP A 97 -5.18 13.00 -5.71
N PHE A 98 -5.22 12.06 -4.79
CA PHE A 98 -5.01 10.64 -5.03
C PHE A 98 -6.04 9.83 -4.28
N LEU A 99 -6.70 8.91 -4.98
CA LEU A 99 -7.64 7.95 -4.41
C LEU A 99 -7.12 6.55 -4.66
N ASN A 100 -7.12 5.75 -3.62
CA ASN A 100 -6.90 4.30 -3.71
C ASN A 100 -8.06 3.59 -3.01
N ILE A 101 -8.62 2.59 -3.68
CA ILE A 101 -9.61 1.68 -3.11
C ILE A 101 -9.03 0.28 -3.21
N GLY A 102 -9.06 -0.47 -2.13
CA GLY A 102 -8.51 -1.82 -2.06
C GLY A 102 -9.45 -2.77 -1.35
N ILE A 103 -9.43 -4.02 -1.78
CA ILE A 103 -10.05 -5.14 -1.11
C ILE A 103 -8.97 -6.12 -0.67
N ASN A 104 -8.96 -6.48 0.60
CA ASN A 104 -8.14 -7.54 1.14
C ASN A 104 -9.03 -8.72 1.53
N TYR A 105 -8.47 -9.92 1.44
CA TYR A 105 -9.20 -11.15 1.74
C TYR A 105 -8.26 -12.23 2.25
N LYS A 106 -8.83 -13.12 3.09
CA LYS A 106 -8.17 -14.31 3.60
C LYS A 106 -9.21 -15.41 3.75
N LEU A 107 -8.98 -16.53 3.07
CA LEU A 107 -9.84 -17.69 3.02
C LEU A 107 -9.13 -18.86 3.72
N PHE A 108 -9.83 -19.53 4.61
CA PHE A 108 -9.35 -20.71 5.31
C PHE A 108 -10.10 -21.95 4.83
N TRP A 109 -9.38 -22.88 4.24
CA TRP A 109 -9.95 -24.13 3.75
C TRP A 109 -9.03 -25.31 4.07
N LYS A 110 -9.39 -26.08 5.12
CA LYS A 110 -8.54 -27.16 5.64
C LYS A 110 -7.10 -26.65 5.88
N ASP A 111 -6.13 -27.29 5.22
CA ASP A 111 -4.71 -26.98 5.32
C ASP A 111 -4.27 -25.85 4.39
N PHE A 112 -5.23 -25.23 3.67
CA PHE A 112 -4.96 -24.13 2.74
C PHE A 112 -5.38 -22.80 3.33
N ILE A 113 -4.54 -21.78 3.13
CA ILE A 113 -4.85 -20.38 3.38
C ILE A 113 -4.58 -19.61 2.09
N PHE A 114 -5.63 -19.05 1.52
CA PHE A 114 -5.52 -18.12 0.41
C PHE A 114 -5.74 -16.71 0.92
N SER A 115 -4.79 -15.81 0.68
CA SER A 115 -4.88 -14.42 1.11
C SER A 115 -4.35 -13.50 0.03
N GLY A 116 -4.86 -12.27 0.01
CA GLY A 116 -4.40 -11.30 -0.96
C GLY A 116 -4.99 -9.92 -0.73
N GLU A 117 -4.51 -9.00 -1.55
CA GLU A 117 -5.01 -7.64 -1.64
C GLU A 117 -5.01 -7.21 -3.10
N THR A 118 -6.08 -6.57 -3.52
CA THR A 118 -6.18 -5.93 -4.83
C THR A 118 -6.64 -4.51 -4.64
N ALA A 119 -5.90 -3.57 -5.18
CA ALA A 119 -6.19 -2.15 -5.09
C ALA A 119 -6.23 -1.49 -6.47
N VAL A 120 -7.04 -0.46 -6.59
CA VAL A 120 -7.19 0.37 -7.78
C VAL A 120 -6.94 1.83 -7.43
N ASP A 121 -6.21 2.55 -8.28
CA ASP A 121 -6.01 3.98 -8.14
C ASP A 121 -7.14 4.79 -8.81
N LYS A 122 -7.15 6.10 -8.61
CA LYS A 122 -8.11 7.06 -9.21
C LYS A 122 -8.24 6.94 -10.74
N ARG A 123 -7.23 6.41 -11.43
CA ARG A 123 -7.19 6.26 -12.89
C ARG A 123 -7.56 4.85 -13.36
N GLY A 124 -7.97 3.98 -12.44
CA GLY A 124 -8.31 2.59 -12.75
C GLY A 124 -7.10 1.67 -12.91
N LYS A 125 -5.89 2.09 -12.48
CA LYS A 125 -4.70 1.25 -12.49
C LYS A 125 -4.69 0.31 -11.31
N ILE A 126 -4.26 -0.94 -11.52
CA ILE A 126 -4.41 -2.04 -10.56
C ILE A 126 -3.05 -2.41 -9.97
N ALA A 127 -3.07 -2.72 -8.67
CA ALA A 127 -2.00 -3.45 -8.00
C ALA A 127 -2.63 -4.63 -7.24
N THR A 128 -2.08 -5.84 -7.43
CA THR A 128 -2.58 -7.04 -6.75
C THR A 128 -1.42 -7.88 -6.23
N PHE A 129 -1.61 -8.42 -5.04
CA PHE A 129 -0.72 -9.39 -4.41
C PHE A 129 -1.56 -10.53 -3.85
N ASN A 130 -1.20 -11.77 -4.19
CA ASN A 130 -1.91 -12.96 -3.77
C ASN A 130 -0.92 -13.97 -3.21
N LYS A 131 -1.35 -14.69 -2.18
CA LYS A 131 -0.56 -15.74 -1.51
C LYS A 131 -1.44 -16.94 -1.23
N LEU A 132 -1.01 -18.11 -1.68
CA LEU A 132 -1.53 -19.40 -1.30
C LEU A 132 -0.52 -20.10 -0.40
N SER A 133 -0.94 -20.49 0.79
CA SER A 133 -0.16 -21.31 1.71
C SER A 133 -0.84 -22.66 1.88
N TYR A 134 -0.06 -23.72 1.89
CA TYR A 134 -0.49 -25.11 2.14
C TYR A 134 0.38 -25.70 3.23
N SER A 135 -0.23 -26.17 4.31
CA SER A 135 0.46 -26.75 5.48
C SER A 135 -0.19 -28.11 5.82
N PRO A 136 0.23 -29.21 5.16
CA PRO A 136 -0.36 -30.54 5.38
C PRO A 136 -0.10 -31.09 6.77
N ASP A 137 0.99 -30.69 7.39
CA ASP A 137 1.41 -31.05 8.74
C ASP A 137 2.13 -29.86 9.40
N SER A 138 2.53 -30.00 10.68
CA SER A 138 3.24 -28.97 11.43
C SER A 138 4.63 -28.63 10.89
N ASP A 139 5.23 -29.57 10.15
CA ASP A 139 6.65 -29.54 9.80
C ASP A 139 6.90 -29.07 8.38
N LYS A 140 5.84 -29.01 7.55
CA LYS A 140 5.94 -28.63 6.15
C LYS A 140 4.98 -27.53 5.79
N LYS A 141 5.51 -26.55 5.08
CA LYS A 141 4.72 -25.45 4.56
C LYS A 141 5.16 -25.08 3.16
N PHE A 142 4.21 -25.04 2.26
CA PHE A 142 4.39 -24.61 0.88
C PHE A 142 3.73 -23.25 0.68
N VAL A 143 4.38 -22.37 -0.06
CA VAL A 143 3.89 -21.02 -0.32
C VAL A 143 4.05 -20.70 -1.79
N VAL A 144 2.98 -20.24 -2.41
CA VAL A 144 3.01 -19.63 -3.74
C VAL A 144 2.51 -18.21 -3.59
N MET A 145 3.27 -17.25 -4.09
CA MET A 145 2.88 -15.84 -4.14
C MET A 145 2.91 -15.33 -5.58
N ASN A 146 1.92 -14.52 -5.91
CA ASN A 146 1.86 -13.79 -7.18
C ASN A 146 1.68 -12.32 -6.90
N ARG A 147 2.39 -11.48 -7.64
CA ARG A 147 2.21 -10.03 -7.62
C ARG A 147 2.11 -9.49 -9.04
N PHE A 148 1.26 -8.50 -9.20
CA PHE A 148 1.17 -7.70 -10.41
C PHE A 148 0.86 -6.25 -10.03
N TYR A 149 1.74 -5.33 -10.41
CA TYR A 149 1.59 -3.90 -10.19
C TYR A 149 1.71 -3.19 -11.53
N ASP A 150 0.60 -2.57 -11.98
CA ASP A 150 0.58 -1.80 -13.24
C ASP A 150 1.69 -0.74 -13.23
N VAL A 151 2.32 -0.54 -14.37
CA VAL A 151 3.40 0.46 -14.56
C VAL A 151 2.98 1.87 -14.17
N ALA A 152 1.71 2.20 -14.31
CA ALA A 152 1.15 3.50 -14.02
C ALA A 152 0.33 3.57 -12.72
N TYR A 153 0.28 2.50 -11.92
CA TYR A 153 -0.41 2.51 -10.63
C TYR A 153 0.20 3.56 -9.69
N GLN A 154 -0.62 4.35 -9.04
CA GLN A 154 -0.19 5.43 -8.16
C GLN A 154 -0.74 5.25 -6.75
N SER A 155 0.16 4.99 -5.81
CA SER A 155 -0.12 5.09 -4.39
C SER A 155 1.05 5.76 -3.68
N LEU A 156 0.75 6.75 -2.84
CA LEU A 156 1.78 7.51 -2.12
C LEU A 156 2.29 6.77 -0.88
N TYR A 157 1.47 5.88 -0.31
CA TYR A 157 1.70 5.22 0.97
C TYR A 157 1.67 3.69 0.92
N ALA A 158 1.28 3.09 -0.21
CA ALA A 158 1.27 1.64 -0.32
C ALA A 158 2.67 1.07 -0.10
N ARG A 159 2.71 0.01 0.69
CA ARG A 159 3.88 -0.86 0.86
C ARG A 159 3.41 -2.29 0.68
N SER A 160 4.04 -3.01 -0.19
CA SER A 160 3.76 -4.41 -0.47
C SER A 160 5.07 -5.14 -0.70
N VAL A 161 5.01 -6.43 -0.95
CA VAL A 161 6.17 -7.23 -1.35
C VAL A 161 6.62 -6.77 -2.73
N SER A 162 7.61 -5.91 -2.78
CA SER A 162 8.16 -5.34 -4.01
C SER A 162 9.70 -5.33 -3.95
N GLU A 163 10.34 -5.39 -5.11
CA GLU A 163 11.80 -5.26 -5.24
C GLU A 163 12.22 -3.79 -5.20
N GLY A 164 11.31 -2.90 -5.61
CA GLY A 164 11.53 -1.46 -5.62
C GLY A 164 11.00 -0.76 -4.37
N ASN A 165 11.20 0.56 -4.34
CA ASN A 165 10.70 1.43 -3.26
C ASN A 165 9.23 1.86 -3.44
N SER A 166 8.56 1.39 -4.49
CA SER A 166 7.17 1.72 -4.82
C SER A 166 6.44 0.49 -5.34
N VAL A 167 5.14 0.42 -5.07
CA VAL A 167 4.24 -0.61 -5.60
C VAL A 167 3.87 -0.21 -7.03
N GLN A 168 4.74 -0.50 -7.99
CA GLN A 168 4.58 -0.06 -9.39
C GLN A 168 5.51 -0.86 -10.30
N ASN A 169 5.03 -1.20 -11.53
CA ASN A 169 5.83 -1.81 -12.59
C ASN A 169 6.53 -3.12 -12.17
N GLU A 170 5.79 -4.00 -11.52
CA GLU A 170 6.31 -5.31 -11.15
C GLU A 170 5.30 -6.41 -11.48
N SER A 171 5.81 -7.54 -11.94
CA SER A 171 5.05 -8.78 -12.07
C SER A 171 5.96 -9.94 -11.72
N GLY A 172 5.48 -10.84 -10.85
CA GLY A 172 6.30 -11.95 -10.41
C GLY A 172 5.54 -13.05 -9.70
N ILE A 173 6.12 -14.24 -9.73
CA ILE A 173 5.67 -15.41 -8.99
C ILE A 173 6.84 -15.87 -8.11
N TYR A 174 6.54 -16.15 -6.86
CA TYR A 174 7.46 -16.74 -5.90
C TYR A 174 6.88 -18.06 -5.41
N ILE A 175 7.74 -19.09 -5.35
CA ILE A 175 7.41 -20.41 -4.80
C ILE A 175 8.42 -20.71 -3.71
N GLY A 176 7.94 -21.07 -2.52
CA GLY A 176 8.78 -21.40 -1.38
C GLY A 176 8.29 -22.63 -0.65
N MET A 177 9.22 -23.32 -0.02
CA MET A 177 8.96 -24.44 0.88
C MET A 177 9.76 -24.23 2.16
N GLU A 178 9.12 -24.42 3.28
CA GLU A 178 9.71 -24.46 4.62
C GLU A 178 9.50 -25.87 5.18
N THR A 179 10.55 -26.48 5.74
CA THR A 179 10.47 -27.79 6.38
C THR A 179 11.37 -27.82 7.61
N ASN A 180 10.86 -28.34 8.71
CA ASN A 180 11.65 -28.65 9.90
C ASN A 180 12.27 -30.03 9.74
N LEU A 181 13.57 -30.07 9.41
CA LEU A 181 14.33 -31.30 9.25
C LEU A 181 14.77 -31.95 10.59
N LEU A 182 14.64 -31.20 11.68
CA LEU A 182 14.97 -31.66 13.02
C LEU A 182 13.67 -32.00 13.77
N GLY A 183 13.11 -33.17 13.45
CA GLY A 183 12.14 -33.81 14.33
C GLY A 183 12.88 -34.29 15.58
N ASN A 184 12.49 -33.73 16.74
CA ASN A 184 12.80 -34.35 18.03
C ASN A 184 11.89 -35.56 18.23
#